data_2767d680d2aae3bae70b2f4b2d0343a9
#
_entry.id   2767d680d2aae3bae70b2f4b2d0343a9
#
_cell.length_a   1.000
_cell.length_b   1.000
_cell.length_c   1.000
_cell.angle_alpha   90.00
_cell.angle_beta   90.00
_cell.angle_gamma   90.00
#
_symmetry.space_group_name_H-M   'P 1'
#
loop_
_entity.id
_entity.type
_entity.pdbx_description
1 polymer ?
#
loop_
_entity_poly.entity_id
_entity_poly.type
_entity_poly.pdbx_seq_one_letter_code
_entity_poly.pdbx_strand_id
1 'polypeptide(L)'
;YIVKHKIEVKDEETGSSLIILPDDKFSVNVLISFNSSVLSNQFATLNDLSEFPTELAASRTFVFVREVEMLLQNNLIKGGDLDNAIVIYDQKVSQEVLDNLADKLSIPHKDVQDLGYINNKPLVFDNEPARHKLIDVIGDLALIGKPIRGRVIATRPGHKINNQLARMIRKDIKLNEVQAPVYDPNSTPVMDINRIRELLPHRYPFLLVDKIIEIGGNYIVGVKNITSNEPFFTGHFPQEPVMPGVLQVEAMAQTGGLLVLNSVDEPERYSTYFMKIDGVK
;
A
#
# COMPACT_ATOMS: atom_id res chain seq x y z
N TYR A 1 6.28 -1.88 3.36
CA TYR A 1 6.57 -1.56 1.97
C TYR A 1 7.30 -0.22 1.87
N ILE A 2 8.44 -0.20 1.22
CA ILE A 2 9.23 1.01 0.96
C ILE A 2 8.87 1.49 -0.44
N VAL A 3 8.35 2.71 -0.53
CA VAL A 3 8.04 3.36 -1.81
C VAL A 3 9.36 3.69 -2.52
N LYS A 4 9.56 3.15 -3.72
CA LYS A 4 10.80 3.31 -4.50
C LYS A 4 10.68 4.37 -5.61
N HIS A 5 9.47 4.67 -6.05
CA HIS A 5 9.18 5.62 -7.12
C HIS A 5 7.83 6.31 -6.86
N LYS A 6 7.58 7.38 -7.59
CA LYS A 6 6.30 8.09 -7.53
C LYS A 6 5.16 7.22 -8.04
N ILE A 7 4.07 7.13 -7.24
CA ILE A 7 2.78 6.59 -7.68
C ILE A 7 1.76 7.72 -7.56
N GLU A 8 0.97 7.96 -8.59
CA GLU A 8 0.02 9.07 -8.66
C GLU A 8 -1.32 8.61 -9.19
N VAL A 9 -2.39 9.16 -8.61
CA VAL A 9 -3.76 9.02 -9.09
C VAL A 9 -4.41 10.39 -9.15
N LYS A 10 -5.19 10.63 -10.21
CA LYS A 10 -5.93 11.87 -10.43
C LYS A 10 -7.37 11.56 -10.81
N ASP A 11 -8.26 12.45 -10.42
CA ASP A 11 -9.65 12.48 -10.84
C ASP A 11 -9.93 13.89 -11.42
N GLU A 12 -9.98 13.98 -12.73
CA GLU A 12 -10.14 15.26 -13.47
C GLU A 12 -11.52 15.88 -13.21
N GLU A 13 -12.55 15.08 -12.92
CA GLU A 13 -13.91 15.57 -12.67
C GLU A 13 -13.98 16.35 -11.34
N THR A 14 -13.33 15.82 -10.31
CA THR A 14 -13.35 16.41 -8.96
C THR A 14 -12.16 17.32 -8.70
N GLY A 15 -11.14 17.30 -9.56
CA GLY A 15 -9.86 17.96 -9.34
C GLY A 15 -9.08 17.36 -8.16
N SER A 16 -9.38 16.11 -7.81
CA SER A 16 -8.69 15.39 -6.74
C SER A 16 -7.40 14.76 -7.25
N SER A 17 -6.36 14.78 -6.42
CA SER A 17 -5.11 14.10 -6.74
C SER A 17 -4.43 13.56 -5.48
N LEU A 18 -3.90 12.35 -5.58
CA LEU A 18 -3.07 11.75 -4.55
C LEU A 18 -1.77 11.25 -5.16
N ILE A 19 -0.68 11.58 -4.49
CA ILE A 19 0.67 11.19 -4.89
C ILE A 19 1.33 10.54 -3.68
N ILE A 20 2.05 9.44 -3.88
CA ILE A 20 2.98 8.92 -2.89
C ILE A 20 4.40 8.96 -3.47
N LEU A 21 5.34 9.44 -2.68
CA LEU A 21 6.74 9.63 -3.01
C LEU A 21 7.63 8.81 -2.07
N PRO A 22 8.86 8.42 -2.49
CA PRO A 22 9.86 7.88 -1.60
C PRO A 22 10.12 8.80 -0.40
N ASP A 23 10.14 8.23 0.80
CA ASP A 23 10.53 8.93 2.03
C ASP A 23 10.99 7.88 3.06
N ASP A 24 11.78 8.28 4.04
CA ASP A 24 12.28 7.41 5.09
C ASP A 24 11.25 7.06 6.15
N LYS A 25 10.18 7.88 6.25
CA LYS A 25 9.07 7.71 7.19
C LYS A 25 7.74 7.70 6.44
N PHE A 26 6.69 7.28 7.11
CA PHE A 26 5.33 7.52 6.63
C PHE A 26 4.87 8.89 7.08
N SER A 27 4.62 9.77 6.12
CA SER A 27 4.09 11.11 6.34
C SER A 27 2.95 11.42 5.38
N VAL A 28 2.02 12.27 5.80
CA VAL A 28 0.83 12.62 5.03
C VAL A 28 0.58 14.11 5.07
N ASN A 29 0.38 14.71 3.90
CA ASN A 29 -0.03 16.10 3.71
C ASN A 29 -1.40 16.11 3.01
N VAL A 30 -2.36 16.81 3.57
CA VAL A 30 -3.71 16.94 3.01
C VAL A 30 -4.04 18.40 2.78
N LEU A 31 -4.51 18.72 1.58
CA LEU A 31 -5.18 19.96 1.23
C LEU A 31 -6.64 19.64 0.89
N ILE A 32 -7.58 20.21 1.63
CA ILE A 32 -8.99 20.23 1.27
C ILE A 32 -9.35 21.59 0.66
N SER A 33 -10.28 21.55 -0.28
CA SER A 33 -10.78 22.75 -0.94
C SER A 33 -12.23 22.52 -1.32
N PHE A 34 -13.11 23.32 -0.73
CA PHE A 34 -14.55 23.28 -0.99
C PHE A 34 -15.02 24.64 -1.53
N ASN A 35 -16.05 24.61 -2.37
CA ASN A 35 -16.73 25.83 -2.79
C ASN A 35 -17.72 26.26 -1.70
N SER A 36 -17.18 26.81 -0.62
CA SER A 36 -17.93 27.23 0.58
C SER A 36 -17.30 28.47 1.18
N SER A 37 -18.15 29.40 1.65
CA SER A 37 -17.71 30.60 2.37
C SER A 37 -17.28 30.29 3.80
N VAL A 38 -17.73 29.18 4.38
CA VAL A 38 -17.43 28.73 5.74
C VAL A 38 -16.21 27.83 5.78
N LEU A 39 -16.14 26.88 4.85
CA LEU A 39 -15.02 25.93 4.71
C LEU A 39 -14.42 26.05 3.30
N SER A 40 -13.42 26.88 3.13
CA SER A 40 -12.74 27.05 1.84
C SER A 40 -11.57 26.06 1.69
N ASN A 41 -10.36 26.54 1.93
CA ASN A 41 -9.14 25.76 1.86
C ASN A 41 -8.60 25.52 3.26
N GLN A 42 -8.29 24.28 3.59
CA GLN A 42 -7.60 23.93 4.83
C GLN A 42 -6.49 22.91 4.53
N PHE A 43 -5.46 22.98 5.33
CA PHE A 43 -4.30 22.11 5.25
C PHE A 43 -4.06 21.39 6.57
N ALA A 44 -3.66 20.12 6.49
CA ALA A 44 -3.22 19.34 7.63
C ALA A 44 -2.01 18.46 7.26
N THR A 45 -1.14 18.25 8.21
CA THR A 45 0.08 17.43 8.05
C THR A 45 0.24 16.48 9.22
N LEU A 46 0.71 15.28 8.93
CA LEU A 46 1.25 14.32 9.89
C LEU A 46 2.66 13.93 9.41
N ASN A 47 3.68 14.22 10.21
CA ASN A 47 5.07 13.94 9.84
C ASN A 47 5.53 12.56 10.33
N ASP A 48 4.89 12.01 11.35
CA ASP A 48 5.17 10.69 11.91
C ASP A 48 3.89 10.10 12.53
N LEU A 49 3.67 8.80 12.39
CA LEU A 49 2.48 8.14 12.95
C LEU A 49 2.40 8.22 14.48
N SER A 50 3.50 8.43 15.18
CA SER A 50 3.50 8.64 16.63
C SER A 50 2.77 9.91 17.06
N GLU A 51 2.61 10.89 16.17
CA GLU A 51 1.88 12.14 16.41
C GLU A 51 0.35 11.95 16.31
N PHE A 52 -0.13 10.82 15.78
CA PHE A 52 -1.56 10.58 15.54
C PHE A 52 -2.45 10.80 16.76
N PRO A 53 -2.12 10.32 17.98
CA PRO A 53 -2.99 10.50 19.14
C PRO A 53 -3.22 11.95 19.53
N THR A 54 -2.19 12.79 19.40
CA THR A 54 -2.23 14.21 19.81
C THR A 54 -2.72 15.13 18.71
N GLU A 55 -2.35 14.84 17.46
CA GLU A 55 -2.62 15.73 16.34
C GLU A 55 -3.91 15.42 15.59
N LEU A 56 -4.38 14.18 15.61
CA LEU A 56 -5.48 13.77 14.75
C LEU A 56 -6.65 13.11 15.46
N ALA A 57 -6.42 12.29 16.48
CA ALA A 57 -7.43 11.37 17.00
C ALA A 57 -8.72 12.05 17.50
N ALA A 58 -8.64 13.32 17.92
CA ALA A 58 -9.80 14.08 18.39
C ALA A 58 -10.61 14.75 17.27
N SER A 59 -10.18 14.65 16.00
CA SER A 59 -10.80 15.35 14.88
C SER A 59 -12.07 14.64 14.41
N ARG A 60 -13.21 15.34 14.53
CA ARG A 60 -14.54 14.84 14.13
C ARG A 60 -14.73 14.88 12.62
N THR A 61 -15.59 14.00 12.13
CA THR A 61 -16.10 14.08 10.74
C THR A 61 -16.91 15.36 10.51
N PHE A 62 -17.18 15.70 9.27
CA PHE A 62 -17.99 16.86 8.93
C PHE A 62 -18.96 16.58 7.80
N VAL A 63 -20.03 17.40 7.76
CA VAL A 63 -21.07 17.34 6.72
C VAL A 63 -21.59 18.75 6.46
N PHE A 64 -21.92 19.05 5.20
CA PHE A 64 -22.62 20.28 4.85
C PHE A 64 -24.14 20.10 4.99
N VAL A 65 -24.82 21.09 5.56
CA VAL A 65 -26.30 21.05 5.70
C VAL A 65 -26.98 20.75 4.38
N ARG A 66 -26.50 21.34 3.28
CA ARG A 66 -27.03 21.11 1.91
C ARG A 66 -26.92 19.65 1.42
N GLU A 67 -26.05 18.84 2.04
CA GLU A 67 -25.81 17.44 1.66
C GLU A 67 -26.56 16.45 2.53
N VAL A 68 -27.04 16.89 3.71
CA VAL A 68 -27.66 16.02 4.72
C VAL A 68 -28.85 15.26 4.17
N GLU A 69 -29.74 15.92 3.42
CA GLU A 69 -30.93 15.28 2.88
C GLU A 69 -30.58 14.15 1.89
N MET A 70 -29.64 14.39 0.98
CA MET A 70 -29.16 13.38 0.03
C MET A 70 -28.49 12.21 0.76
N LEU A 71 -27.70 12.49 1.79
CA LEU A 71 -27.02 11.47 2.57
C LEU A 71 -28.01 10.60 3.35
N LEU A 72 -29.09 11.19 3.91
CA LEU A 72 -30.17 10.46 4.56
C LEU A 72 -30.92 9.56 3.60
N GLN A 73 -31.28 10.06 2.40
CA GLN A 73 -31.97 9.30 1.36
C GLN A 73 -31.16 8.07 0.91
N ASN A 74 -29.84 8.19 0.87
CA ASN A 74 -28.92 7.12 0.49
C ASN A 74 -28.47 6.24 1.69
N ASN A 75 -29.02 6.44 2.87
CA ASN A 75 -28.67 5.70 4.10
C ASN A 75 -27.15 5.77 4.45
N LEU A 76 -26.54 6.91 4.21
CA LEU A 76 -25.11 7.16 4.45
C LEU A 76 -24.83 7.75 5.84
N ILE A 77 -25.85 8.28 6.52
CA ILE A 77 -25.77 8.74 7.91
C ILE A 77 -26.26 7.63 8.83
N LYS A 78 -25.37 7.04 9.61
CA LYS A 78 -25.65 5.89 10.48
C LYS A 78 -25.47 6.16 11.99
N GLY A 79 -25.28 7.41 12.40
CA GLY A 79 -25.05 7.74 13.81
C GLY A 79 -24.35 9.08 14.04
N GLY A 80 -24.44 9.99 13.08
CA GLY A 80 -23.94 11.36 13.26
C GLY A 80 -24.92 12.21 14.09
N ASP A 81 -24.40 12.96 15.05
CA ASP A 81 -25.12 13.98 15.80
C ASP A 81 -24.28 15.27 15.91
N LEU A 82 -24.82 16.31 16.55
CA LEU A 82 -24.12 17.61 16.70
C LEU A 82 -22.92 17.57 17.66
N ASP A 83 -22.71 16.47 18.36
CA ASP A 83 -21.59 16.28 19.29
C ASP A 83 -20.41 15.53 18.65
N ASN A 84 -20.69 14.60 17.71
CA ASN A 84 -19.69 13.73 17.09
C ASN A 84 -19.36 14.06 15.62
N ALA A 85 -20.10 15.00 15.01
CA ALA A 85 -19.84 15.49 13.65
C ALA A 85 -19.84 17.03 13.63
N ILE A 86 -19.04 17.62 12.75
CA ILE A 86 -19.05 19.05 12.46
C ILE A 86 -20.09 19.31 11.39
N VAL A 87 -21.12 20.10 11.70
CA VAL A 87 -22.18 20.46 10.77
C VAL A 87 -21.90 21.86 10.22
N ILE A 88 -21.74 21.95 8.91
CA ILE A 88 -21.35 23.18 8.20
C ILE A 88 -22.58 23.78 7.50
N TYR A 89 -22.97 24.97 7.96
CA TYR A 89 -24.03 25.77 7.38
C TYR A 89 -23.41 26.87 6.51
N ASP A 90 -23.27 26.61 5.22
CA ASP A 90 -22.58 27.50 4.28
C ASP A 90 -23.48 28.14 3.23
N GLN A 91 -24.77 27.78 3.22
CA GLN A 91 -25.80 28.32 2.35
C GLN A 91 -27.07 28.55 3.13
N LYS A 92 -27.66 29.74 3.04
CA LYS A 92 -28.93 30.04 3.71
C LYS A 92 -30.05 29.21 3.13
N VAL A 93 -30.77 28.51 4.00
CA VAL A 93 -32.01 27.81 3.73
C VAL A 93 -33.10 28.32 4.64
N SER A 94 -34.38 28.05 4.36
CA SER A 94 -35.47 28.45 5.24
C SER A 94 -35.42 27.70 6.58
N GLN A 95 -35.94 28.32 7.65
CA GLN A 95 -36.03 27.67 8.97
C GLN A 95 -36.82 26.33 8.89
N GLU A 96 -37.87 26.30 8.08
CA GLU A 96 -38.66 25.08 7.85
C GLU A 96 -37.79 23.89 7.34
N VAL A 97 -36.82 24.17 6.45
CA VAL A 97 -35.87 23.14 5.97
C VAL A 97 -34.95 22.67 7.10
N LEU A 98 -34.46 23.60 7.92
CA LEU A 98 -33.61 23.24 9.07
C LEU A 98 -34.37 22.41 10.09
N ASP A 99 -35.61 22.80 10.41
CA ASP A 99 -36.47 22.05 11.35
C ASP A 99 -36.80 20.66 10.84
N ASN A 100 -37.13 20.52 9.56
CA ASN A 100 -37.34 19.21 8.94
C ASN A 100 -36.10 18.30 8.97
N LEU A 101 -34.91 18.87 8.82
CA LEU A 101 -33.64 18.12 8.93
C LEU A 101 -33.39 17.72 10.38
N ALA A 102 -33.67 18.60 11.33
CA ALA A 102 -33.53 18.33 12.75
C ALA A 102 -34.47 17.19 13.18
N ASP A 103 -35.73 17.20 12.73
CA ASP A 103 -36.69 16.13 12.98
C ASP A 103 -36.21 14.79 12.41
N LYS A 104 -35.75 14.76 11.16
CA LYS A 104 -35.19 13.56 10.51
C LYS A 104 -33.99 12.97 11.26
N LEU A 105 -33.17 13.84 11.86
CA LEU A 105 -31.98 13.45 12.63
C LEU A 105 -32.29 13.24 14.12
N SER A 106 -33.54 13.50 14.56
CA SER A 106 -33.96 13.43 15.98
C SER A 106 -33.10 14.31 16.89
N ILE A 107 -32.74 15.52 16.40
CA ILE A 107 -31.99 16.54 17.15
C ILE A 107 -32.88 17.77 17.47
N PRO A 108 -32.54 18.55 18.49
CA PRO A 108 -33.30 19.78 18.79
C PRO A 108 -33.23 20.78 17.62
N HIS A 109 -34.38 21.48 17.41
CA HIS A 109 -34.42 22.60 16.50
C HIS A 109 -33.49 23.72 16.96
N LYS A 110 -32.81 24.37 16.01
CA LYS A 110 -31.94 25.51 16.23
C LYS A 110 -32.31 26.64 15.29
N ASP A 111 -32.46 27.84 15.83
CA ASP A 111 -32.55 29.05 15.04
C ASP A 111 -31.13 29.44 14.61
N VAL A 112 -30.82 29.28 13.33
CA VAL A 112 -29.49 29.53 12.76
C VAL A 112 -29.56 30.69 11.79
N GLN A 113 -29.17 31.87 12.23
CA GLN A 113 -29.23 33.10 11.45
C GLN A 113 -27.99 33.33 10.58
N ASP A 114 -26.82 32.93 11.06
CA ASP A 114 -25.53 33.16 10.44
C ASP A 114 -24.91 31.90 9.87
N LEU A 115 -24.19 32.05 8.75
CA LEU A 115 -23.38 30.97 8.19
C LEU A 115 -22.22 30.65 9.13
N GLY A 116 -21.92 29.35 9.28
CA GLY A 116 -20.89 28.90 10.20
C GLY A 116 -21.00 27.41 10.56
N TYR A 117 -20.45 27.04 11.68
CA TYR A 117 -20.55 25.70 12.23
C TYR A 117 -21.73 25.62 13.22
N ILE A 118 -22.62 24.63 13.01
CA ILE A 118 -23.81 24.43 13.88
C ILE A 118 -23.51 23.29 14.88
N ASN A 119 -22.56 23.48 15.76
CA ASN A 119 -22.17 22.46 16.70
C ASN A 119 -22.49 22.83 18.13
N ASN A 120 -22.69 21.83 19.02
CA ASN A 120 -22.83 22.03 20.46
C ASN A 120 -21.48 22.32 21.13
N LYS A 121 -20.40 21.82 20.56
CA LYS A 121 -19.03 21.96 21.07
C LYS A 121 -18.17 22.74 20.07
N PRO A 122 -17.23 23.58 20.53
CA PRO A 122 -16.29 24.26 19.65
C PRO A 122 -15.44 23.27 18.86
N LEU A 123 -14.77 23.73 17.81
CA LEU A 123 -13.76 22.94 17.11
C LEU A 123 -12.60 22.63 18.06
N VAL A 124 -12.08 21.41 17.97
CA VAL A 124 -10.88 20.99 18.71
C VAL A 124 -9.63 21.62 18.10
N PHE A 125 -9.61 21.76 16.75
CA PHE A 125 -8.57 22.42 16.00
C PHE A 125 -9.20 23.34 14.95
N ASP A 126 -8.58 24.47 14.65
CA ASP A 126 -9.07 25.40 13.62
C ASP A 126 -9.20 24.75 12.23
N ASN A 127 -8.38 23.74 11.97
CA ASN A 127 -8.36 22.95 10.73
C ASN A 127 -8.88 21.51 10.93
N GLU A 128 -9.80 21.31 11.86
CA GLU A 128 -10.33 19.99 12.22
C GLU A 128 -10.89 19.21 10.99
N PRO A 129 -11.62 19.83 10.02
CA PRO A 129 -12.05 19.15 8.81
C PRO A 129 -10.88 18.58 7.96
N ALA A 130 -9.78 19.32 7.82
CA ALA A 130 -8.61 18.84 7.08
C ALA A 130 -7.91 17.69 7.82
N ARG A 131 -7.84 17.76 9.16
CA ARG A 131 -7.29 16.69 9.99
C ARG A 131 -8.12 15.41 9.88
N HIS A 132 -9.46 15.54 9.87
CA HIS A 132 -10.31 14.38 9.65
C HIS A 132 -10.08 13.75 8.25
N LYS A 133 -9.96 14.55 7.21
CA LYS A 133 -9.62 14.03 5.87
C LYS A 133 -8.25 13.36 5.82
N LEU A 134 -7.32 13.77 6.64
CA LEU A 134 -6.05 13.08 6.79
C LEU A 134 -6.21 11.72 7.49
N ILE A 135 -7.09 11.61 8.49
CA ILE A 135 -7.47 10.32 9.10
C ILE A 135 -8.06 9.37 8.04
N ASP A 136 -8.97 9.88 7.19
CA ASP A 136 -9.56 9.10 6.10
C ASP A 136 -8.48 8.53 5.16
N VAL A 137 -7.48 9.34 4.78
CA VAL A 137 -6.37 8.89 3.92
C VAL A 137 -5.57 7.78 4.60
N ILE A 138 -5.22 7.93 5.88
CA ILE A 138 -4.48 6.91 6.64
C ILE A 138 -5.30 5.62 6.73
N GLY A 139 -6.59 5.73 7.08
CA GLY A 139 -7.48 4.58 7.22
C GLY A 139 -7.67 3.81 5.92
N ASP A 140 -7.89 4.50 4.80
CA ASP A 140 -8.02 3.88 3.48
C ASP A 140 -6.72 3.21 3.03
N LEU A 141 -5.57 3.82 3.29
CA LEU A 141 -4.27 3.23 2.96
C LEU A 141 -3.91 2.04 3.87
N ALA A 142 -4.43 1.98 5.09
CA ALA A 142 -4.26 0.81 5.97
C ALA A 142 -4.85 -0.48 5.38
N LEU A 143 -5.84 -0.38 4.47
CA LEU A 143 -6.42 -1.51 3.73
C LEU A 143 -5.40 -2.23 2.83
N ILE A 144 -4.24 -1.64 2.58
CA ILE A 144 -3.12 -2.31 1.88
C ILE A 144 -2.64 -3.52 2.67
N GLY A 145 -2.74 -3.49 4.01
CA GLY A 145 -2.36 -4.58 4.90
C GLY A 145 -0.85 -4.68 5.17
N LYS A 146 -0.08 -3.67 4.78
CA LYS A 146 1.38 -3.57 5.06
C LYS A 146 1.74 -2.16 5.51
N PRO A 147 2.64 -1.98 6.49
CA PRO A 147 3.20 -0.67 6.80
C PRO A 147 3.87 -0.05 5.59
N ILE A 148 3.74 1.25 5.43
CA ILE A 148 4.28 2.00 4.29
C ILE A 148 5.37 2.96 4.79
N ARG A 149 6.48 3.06 4.05
CA ARG A 149 7.47 4.14 4.16
C ARG A 149 7.41 4.97 2.89
N GLY A 150 6.98 6.22 3.02
CA GLY A 150 6.76 7.13 1.90
C GLY A 150 5.92 8.32 2.32
N ARG A 151 5.97 9.40 1.54
CA ARG A 151 5.23 10.63 1.77
C ARG A 151 4.01 10.69 0.87
N VAL A 152 2.83 10.82 1.47
CA VAL A 152 1.57 11.02 0.76
C VAL A 152 1.25 12.52 0.68
N ILE A 153 0.93 12.99 -0.52
CA ILE A 153 0.41 14.35 -0.76
C ILE A 153 -0.97 14.18 -1.39
N ALA A 154 -1.99 14.64 -0.69
CA ALA A 154 -3.38 14.48 -1.06
C ALA A 154 -4.06 15.86 -1.23
N THR A 155 -4.57 16.12 -2.42
CA THR A 155 -5.39 17.29 -2.73
C THR A 155 -6.82 16.83 -2.95
N ARG A 156 -7.76 17.40 -2.20
CA ARG A 156 -9.18 16.99 -2.21
C ARG A 156 -9.39 15.48 -2.08
N PRO A 157 -8.81 14.83 -1.05
CA PRO A 157 -8.94 13.41 -0.87
C PRO A 157 -10.39 12.99 -0.59
N GLY A 158 -10.70 11.76 -0.96
CA GLY A 158 -11.98 11.10 -0.67
C GLY A 158 -11.82 9.59 -0.81
N HIS A 159 -12.70 8.80 -0.22
CA HIS A 159 -12.57 7.33 -0.17
C HIS A 159 -12.38 6.68 -1.55
N LYS A 160 -13.05 7.19 -2.61
CA LYS A 160 -12.90 6.68 -3.98
C LYS A 160 -11.44 6.75 -4.44
N ILE A 161 -10.84 7.95 -4.41
CA ILE A 161 -9.48 8.17 -4.91
C ILE A 161 -8.41 7.62 -3.95
N ASN A 162 -8.64 7.65 -2.64
CA ASN A 162 -7.76 7.03 -1.65
C ASN A 162 -7.63 5.53 -1.91
N ASN A 163 -8.76 4.84 -2.14
CA ASN A 163 -8.80 3.42 -2.46
C ASN A 163 -8.19 3.10 -3.83
N GLN A 164 -8.26 4.02 -4.81
CA GLN A 164 -7.54 3.86 -6.08
C GLN A 164 -6.02 3.85 -5.85
N LEU A 165 -5.48 4.80 -5.07
CA LEU A 165 -4.07 4.82 -4.70
C LEU A 165 -3.67 3.54 -3.95
N ALA A 166 -4.48 3.10 -2.98
CA ALA A 166 -4.24 1.86 -2.24
C ALA A 166 -4.14 0.63 -3.16
N ARG A 167 -5.01 0.53 -4.17
CA ARG A 167 -4.96 -0.54 -5.18
C ARG A 167 -3.71 -0.48 -6.04
N MET A 168 -3.28 0.73 -6.44
CA MET A 168 -2.03 0.91 -7.22
C MET A 168 -0.81 0.49 -6.40
N ILE A 169 -0.73 0.88 -5.13
CA ILE A 169 0.34 0.46 -4.23
C ILE A 169 0.32 -1.07 -4.04
N ARG A 170 -0.84 -1.69 -3.85
CA ARG A 170 -0.94 -3.16 -3.77
C ARG A 170 -0.47 -3.87 -5.04
N LYS A 171 -0.77 -3.29 -6.21
CA LYS A 171 -0.26 -3.81 -7.48
C LYS A 171 1.26 -3.72 -7.55
N ASP A 172 1.82 -2.58 -7.15
CA ASP A 172 3.27 -2.37 -7.11
C ASP A 172 3.97 -3.33 -6.14
N ILE A 173 3.40 -3.53 -4.95
CA ILE A 173 3.89 -4.53 -3.98
C ILE A 173 3.95 -5.92 -4.63
N LYS A 174 2.87 -6.36 -5.29
CA LYS A 174 2.83 -7.66 -5.95
C LYS A 174 3.86 -7.79 -7.07
N LEU A 175 4.05 -6.74 -7.86
CA LEU A 175 5.06 -6.72 -8.91
C LEU A 175 6.47 -6.83 -8.32
N ASN A 176 6.76 -6.12 -7.24
CA ASN A 176 8.05 -6.17 -6.56
C ASN A 176 8.31 -7.53 -5.84
N GLU A 177 7.26 -8.19 -5.37
CA GLU A 177 7.37 -9.55 -4.77
C GLU A 177 7.69 -10.64 -5.83
N VAL A 178 7.34 -10.40 -7.09
CA VAL A 178 7.57 -11.34 -8.20
C VAL A 178 8.86 -11.03 -8.96
N GLN A 179 9.43 -9.83 -8.81
CA GLN A 179 10.68 -9.47 -9.49
C GLN A 179 11.85 -10.20 -8.85
N ALA A 180 12.62 -10.89 -9.70
CA ALA A 180 13.93 -11.40 -9.30
C ALA A 180 14.81 -10.24 -8.81
N PRO A 181 15.66 -10.46 -7.79
CA PRO A 181 16.63 -9.46 -7.34
C PRO A 181 17.48 -8.92 -8.50
N VAL A 182 17.81 -7.63 -8.44
CA VAL A 182 18.69 -7.03 -9.44
C VAL A 182 20.07 -7.69 -9.34
N TYR A 183 20.48 -8.33 -10.44
CA TYR A 183 21.75 -8.99 -10.51
C TYR A 183 22.83 -8.06 -11.07
N ASP A 184 23.89 -7.82 -10.29
CA ASP A 184 25.13 -7.17 -10.75
C ASP A 184 26.16 -8.25 -11.13
N PRO A 185 26.49 -8.41 -12.42
CA PRO A 185 27.45 -9.43 -12.88
C PRO A 185 28.88 -9.21 -12.32
N ASN A 186 29.21 -8.00 -11.87
CA ASN A 186 30.53 -7.65 -11.33
C ASN A 186 30.62 -7.86 -9.81
N SER A 187 29.52 -8.13 -9.12
CA SER A 187 29.55 -8.39 -7.68
C SER A 187 30.19 -9.75 -7.38
N THR A 188 30.99 -9.81 -6.31
CA THR A 188 31.55 -11.06 -5.80
C THR A 188 30.42 -11.95 -5.30
N PRO A 189 30.28 -13.20 -5.77
CA PRO A 189 29.23 -14.09 -5.30
C PRO A 189 29.48 -14.51 -3.84
N VAL A 190 28.41 -14.76 -3.09
CA VAL A 190 28.46 -15.34 -1.74
C VAL A 190 28.96 -16.78 -1.78
N MET A 191 28.56 -17.54 -2.82
CA MET A 191 29.11 -18.86 -3.14
C MET A 191 29.41 -18.94 -4.64
N ASP A 192 30.62 -19.30 -4.98
CA ASP A 192 31.01 -19.66 -6.36
C ASP A 192 30.68 -21.11 -6.67
N ILE A 193 30.93 -21.51 -7.92
CA ILE A 193 30.65 -22.88 -8.37
C ILE A 193 31.44 -23.95 -7.61
N ASN A 194 32.63 -23.63 -7.08
CA ASN A 194 33.42 -24.61 -6.34
C ASN A 194 32.76 -24.89 -5.00
N ARG A 195 32.36 -23.84 -4.27
CA ARG A 195 31.65 -23.96 -3.01
C ARG A 195 30.30 -24.67 -3.16
N ILE A 196 29.55 -24.38 -4.25
CA ILE A 196 28.30 -25.08 -4.58
C ILE A 196 28.53 -26.59 -4.78
N ARG A 197 29.60 -26.95 -5.49
CA ARG A 197 29.95 -28.36 -5.74
C ARG A 197 30.43 -29.11 -4.50
N GLU A 198 30.92 -28.44 -3.50
CA GLU A 198 31.22 -29.03 -2.20
C GLU A 198 29.93 -29.40 -1.43
N LEU A 199 28.90 -28.55 -1.52
CA LEU A 199 27.66 -28.72 -0.80
C LEU A 199 26.63 -29.61 -1.51
N LEU A 200 26.51 -29.47 -2.85
CA LEU A 200 25.55 -30.24 -3.64
C LEU A 200 26.21 -31.43 -4.32
N PRO A 201 25.55 -32.60 -4.30
CA PRO A 201 26.05 -33.80 -5.02
C PRO A 201 25.89 -33.71 -6.53
N HIS A 202 25.06 -32.80 -7.04
CA HIS A 202 24.75 -32.65 -8.45
C HIS A 202 26.02 -32.33 -9.28
N ARG A 203 26.06 -32.87 -10.50
CA ARG A 203 27.14 -32.64 -11.50
C ARG A 203 26.52 -32.46 -12.87
N TYR A 204 27.36 -32.10 -13.87
CA TYR A 204 26.93 -32.02 -15.25
C TYR A 204 26.22 -33.32 -15.69
N PRO A 205 25.11 -33.24 -16.42
CA PRO A 205 24.41 -32.03 -16.89
C PRO A 205 23.34 -31.50 -15.92
N PHE A 206 23.27 -32.00 -14.72
CA PHE A 206 22.17 -31.74 -13.76
C PHE A 206 22.51 -30.75 -12.62
N LEU A 207 23.67 -30.12 -12.64
CA LEU A 207 23.98 -29.02 -11.75
C LEU A 207 23.48 -27.72 -12.40
N LEU A 208 22.39 -27.16 -11.87
CA LEU A 208 21.65 -26.06 -12.48
C LEU A 208 21.78 -24.73 -11.70
N VAL A 209 22.82 -24.55 -10.92
CA VAL A 209 23.15 -23.31 -10.20
C VAL A 209 24.61 -22.96 -10.46
N ASP A 210 24.89 -21.76 -10.92
CA ASP A 210 26.26 -21.33 -11.24
C ASP A 210 26.89 -20.51 -10.10
N LYS A 211 26.08 -19.75 -9.35
CA LYS A 211 26.53 -18.97 -8.18
C LYS A 211 25.36 -18.55 -7.28
N ILE A 212 25.66 -18.27 -6.03
CA ILE A 212 24.76 -17.64 -5.08
C ILE A 212 25.22 -16.19 -4.86
N ILE A 213 24.30 -15.24 -5.00
CA ILE A 213 24.60 -13.81 -4.92
C ILE A 213 24.09 -13.16 -3.63
N GLU A 214 23.10 -13.80 -2.96
CA GLU A 214 22.54 -13.30 -1.71
C GLU A 214 21.98 -14.44 -0.87
N ILE A 215 22.19 -14.36 0.46
CA ILE A 215 21.60 -15.28 1.44
C ILE A 215 21.03 -14.44 2.59
N GLY A 216 19.74 -14.64 2.89
CA GLY A 216 19.05 -14.07 4.04
C GLY A 216 18.61 -15.15 5.02
N GLY A 217 17.91 -14.74 6.10
CA GLY A 217 17.46 -15.68 7.13
C GLY A 217 16.45 -16.74 6.63
N ASN A 218 15.67 -16.40 5.61
CA ASN A 218 14.63 -17.27 5.05
C ASN A 218 14.54 -17.21 3.50
N TYR A 219 15.57 -16.71 2.84
CA TYR A 219 15.65 -16.66 1.39
C TYR A 219 17.08 -16.80 0.90
N ILE A 220 17.21 -17.22 -0.36
CA ILE A 220 18.47 -17.33 -1.07
C ILE A 220 18.26 -16.93 -2.53
N VAL A 221 19.26 -16.31 -3.14
CA VAL A 221 19.25 -15.90 -4.54
C VAL A 221 20.37 -16.59 -5.29
N GLY A 222 19.99 -17.48 -6.20
CA GLY A 222 20.91 -18.16 -7.11
C GLY A 222 20.84 -17.59 -8.53
N VAL A 223 21.92 -17.76 -9.26
CA VAL A 223 22.03 -17.44 -10.68
C VAL A 223 22.31 -18.71 -11.48
N LYS A 224 21.53 -18.96 -12.53
CA LYS A 224 21.82 -19.93 -13.60
C LYS A 224 21.98 -19.19 -14.91
N ASN A 225 23.17 -19.28 -15.50
CA ASN A 225 23.41 -18.80 -16.86
C ASN A 225 22.92 -19.85 -17.86
N ILE A 226 22.19 -19.40 -18.87
CA ILE A 226 21.67 -20.27 -19.92
C ILE A 226 22.35 -19.88 -21.23
N THR A 227 23.11 -20.81 -21.80
CA THR A 227 23.81 -20.59 -23.06
C THR A 227 23.27 -21.54 -24.14
N SER A 228 23.58 -21.28 -25.40
CA SER A 228 23.21 -22.17 -26.53
C SER A 228 23.79 -23.59 -26.43
N ASN A 229 24.80 -23.80 -25.57
CA ASN A 229 25.45 -25.09 -25.33
C ASN A 229 24.80 -25.94 -24.24
N GLU A 230 23.67 -25.54 -23.71
CA GLU A 230 22.95 -26.33 -22.70
C GLU A 230 22.46 -27.68 -23.31
N PRO A 231 22.72 -28.82 -22.65
CA PRO A 231 22.43 -30.15 -23.24
C PRO A 231 20.95 -30.39 -23.49
N PHE A 232 20.05 -29.75 -22.75
CA PHE A 232 18.61 -29.90 -22.94
C PHE A 232 18.10 -29.28 -24.26
N PHE A 233 18.84 -28.35 -24.90
CA PHE A 233 18.44 -27.76 -26.16
C PHE A 233 18.60 -28.72 -27.37
N THR A 234 19.29 -29.84 -27.20
CA THR A 234 19.33 -30.88 -28.23
C THR A 234 17.94 -31.48 -28.47
N GLY A 235 17.05 -31.42 -27.52
CA GLY A 235 15.69 -31.98 -27.61
C GLY A 235 14.56 -31.01 -27.29
N HIS A 236 14.83 -29.88 -26.61
CA HIS A 236 13.79 -28.99 -26.15
C HIS A 236 14.04 -27.50 -26.54
N PHE A 237 13.95 -27.03 -27.75
CA PHE A 237 13.73 -27.73 -28.99
C PHE A 237 14.84 -27.35 -29.99
N PRO A 238 15.25 -28.22 -30.95
CA PRO A 238 16.37 -27.93 -31.83
C PRO A 238 16.22 -26.66 -32.67
N GLN A 239 14.99 -26.29 -33.07
CA GLN A 239 14.71 -25.09 -33.87
C GLN A 239 14.39 -23.86 -33.03
N GLU A 240 13.96 -24.06 -31.80
CA GLU A 240 13.57 -22.96 -30.87
C GLU A 240 13.99 -23.34 -29.45
N PRO A 241 15.21 -22.99 -29.02
CA PRO A 241 15.73 -23.36 -27.71
C PRO A 241 14.96 -22.72 -26.57
N VAL A 242 14.30 -23.53 -25.76
CA VAL A 242 13.56 -23.10 -24.53
C VAL A 242 14.02 -23.96 -23.37
N MET A 243 14.41 -23.35 -22.25
CA MET A 243 14.74 -24.12 -21.07
C MET A 243 13.47 -24.80 -20.52
N PRO A 244 13.50 -26.14 -20.33
CA PRO A 244 12.36 -26.86 -19.77
C PRO A 244 11.91 -26.27 -18.41
N GLY A 245 10.61 -26.01 -18.23
CA GLY A 245 10.07 -25.46 -16.98
C GLY A 245 10.38 -26.34 -15.76
N VAL A 246 10.39 -27.67 -15.93
CA VAL A 246 10.76 -28.61 -14.88
C VAL A 246 12.21 -28.45 -14.42
N LEU A 247 13.13 -28.07 -15.30
CA LEU A 247 14.52 -27.80 -14.94
C LEU A 247 14.70 -26.43 -14.29
N GLN A 248 13.80 -25.48 -14.54
CA GLN A 248 13.75 -24.23 -13.79
C GLN A 248 13.34 -24.49 -12.33
N VAL A 249 12.33 -25.34 -12.11
CA VAL A 249 11.93 -25.79 -10.78
C VAL A 249 13.08 -26.51 -10.07
N GLU A 250 13.80 -27.39 -10.77
CA GLU A 250 14.98 -28.07 -10.24
C GLU A 250 16.09 -27.08 -9.85
N ALA A 251 16.37 -26.07 -10.67
CA ALA A 251 17.36 -25.03 -10.37
C ALA A 251 16.99 -24.25 -9.08
N MET A 252 15.70 -23.91 -8.92
CA MET A 252 15.19 -23.26 -7.70
C MET A 252 15.36 -24.20 -6.49
N ALA A 253 15.17 -25.47 -6.69
CA ALA A 253 15.32 -26.51 -5.71
C ALA A 253 16.73 -26.66 -5.20
N GLN A 254 17.67 -26.77 -6.10
CA GLN A 254 19.10 -26.84 -5.77
C GLN A 254 19.53 -25.56 -5.02
N THR A 255 19.04 -24.39 -5.45
CA THR A 255 19.26 -23.11 -4.77
C THR A 255 18.70 -23.14 -3.34
N GLY A 256 17.47 -23.62 -3.14
CA GLY A 256 16.86 -23.79 -1.82
C GLY A 256 17.59 -24.79 -0.94
N GLY A 257 18.09 -25.89 -1.53
CA GLY A 257 18.92 -26.88 -0.86
C GLY A 257 20.21 -26.27 -0.27
N LEU A 258 20.83 -25.34 -1.02
CA LEU A 258 22.01 -24.60 -0.52
C LEU A 258 21.69 -23.72 0.69
N LEU A 259 20.50 -23.13 0.79
CA LEU A 259 20.08 -22.38 1.97
C LEU A 259 20.05 -23.29 3.22
N VAL A 260 19.46 -24.47 3.07
CA VAL A 260 19.35 -25.45 4.15
C VAL A 260 20.73 -25.98 4.55
N LEU A 261 21.55 -26.38 3.58
CA LEU A 261 22.90 -26.90 3.82
C LEU A 261 23.83 -25.85 4.43
N ASN A 262 23.64 -24.58 4.09
CA ASN A 262 24.43 -23.47 4.68
C ASN A 262 24.02 -23.16 6.14
N SER A 263 22.87 -23.67 6.61
CA SER A 263 22.37 -23.43 7.96
C SER A 263 22.69 -24.53 8.97
N VAL A 264 23.35 -25.62 8.54
CA VAL A 264 23.67 -26.78 9.38
C VAL A 264 25.19 -26.94 9.52
N ASP A 265 25.60 -27.47 10.66
CA ASP A 265 26.98 -27.90 10.86
C ASP A 265 27.25 -29.18 10.08
N GLU A 266 28.45 -29.33 9.51
CA GLU A 266 28.86 -30.51 8.71
C GLU A 266 27.89 -30.84 7.55
N PRO A 267 27.63 -29.87 6.64
CA PRO A 267 26.62 -30.00 5.57
C PRO A 267 26.85 -31.20 4.66
N GLU A 268 28.08 -31.72 4.55
CA GLU A 268 28.44 -32.91 3.77
C GLU A 268 27.81 -34.21 4.32
N ARG A 269 27.29 -34.20 5.51
CA ARG A 269 26.59 -35.32 6.12
C ARG A 269 25.10 -35.37 5.76
N TYR A 270 24.58 -34.33 5.10
CA TYR A 270 23.16 -34.22 4.81
C TYR A 270 22.90 -34.30 3.31
N SER A 271 21.73 -34.85 2.98
CA SER A 271 21.18 -34.80 1.63
C SER A 271 19.80 -34.19 1.68
N THR A 272 19.50 -33.28 0.74
CA THR A 272 18.20 -32.63 0.65
C THR A 272 17.37 -33.33 -0.43
N TYR A 273 16.12 -33.69 -0.08
CA TYR A 273 15.17 -34.32 -1.00
C TYR A 273 13.84 -33.56 -0.94
N PHE A 274 13.23 -33.35 -2.11
CA PHE A 274 11.86 -32.86 -2.15
C PHE A 274 10.87 -33.93 -1.76
N MET A 275 9.97 -33.56 -0.85
CA MET A 275 8.80 -34.37 -0.56
C MET A 275 7.56 -33.91 -1.35
N LYS A 276 7.49 -32.62 -1.70
CA LYS A 276 6.33 -32.02 -2.35
C LYS A 276 6.70 -30.70 -3.02
N ILE A 277 6.08 -30.43 -4.16
CA ILE A 277 6.16 -29.18 -4.89
C ILE A 277 4.73 -28.69 -5.12
N ASP A 278 4.37 -27.52 -4.59
CA ASP A 278 3.03 -26.95 -4.72
C ASP A 278 3.08 -25.52 -5.27
N GLY A 279 2.04 -25.15 -6.00
CA GLY A 279 1.75 -23.76 -6.38
C GLY A 279 2.75 -23.13 -7.35
N VAL A 280 3.52 -23.91 -8.09
CA VAL A 280 4.40 -23.43 -9.14
C VAL A 280 3.54 -22.97 -10.33
N LYS A 281 3.74 -21.71 -10.79
CA LYS A 281 3.00 -21.11 -11.89
C LYS A 281 3.97 -20.58 -12.94
#